data_1cbf290ad3225aba53ce11edee0cd304
#
_entry.id   1cbf290ad3225aba53ce11edee0cd304
#
_cell.length_a   1.000
_cell.length_b   1.000
_cell.length_c   1.000
_cell.angle_alpha   90.00
_cell.angle_beta   90.00
_cell.angle_gamma   90.00
#
_symmetry.space_group_name_H-M   'P 1'
#
loop_
_entity.id
_entity.type
_entity.pdbx_description
1 polymer ?
#
loop_
_entity_poly.entity_id
_entity_poly.type
_entity_poly.pdbx_seq_one_letter_code
_entity_poly.pdbx_strand_id
1 'polypeptide(L)'
;MILFAAALLLPWCAGAAAPEKGAVPVIFETDMGNDIDDALALDLLYKGMDAGHIRLIGVSLNKRSSTSFEFIDLMNTWYGYPDIPIAYTPRAVDNKDRDYTTPVCELKASDGKPLFKRSRKPGSWEDPVAMYRRLLAAQPDNSVVVVSVGFSGNLAALLASDGDDVSPLTGRELVARKVKYFSVMAGSFGVKKRAEYNVINDIPAARKFFAECPSPIVLTPFEIGKQVVYPGRSIAEDFGWAEHHPMVEAYKA
;
A
#
# COMPACT_ATOMS: atom_id res chain seq x y z
N MET A 1 36.94 25.91 -37.83
CA MET A 1 37.25 24.77 -36.94
C MET A 1 36.21 24.81 -35.84
N ILE A 2 35.08 24.09 -36.03
CA ILE A 2 33.91 24.10 -35.15
C ILE A 2 33.94 22.77 -34.41
N LEU A 3 34.19 22.81 -33.10
CA LEU A 3 34.09 21.65 -32.20
C LEU A 3 32.60 21.39 -31.88
N PHE A 4 32.07 20.25 -32.33
CA PHE A 4 30.82 19.68 -31.86
C PHE A 4 31.08 18.98 -30.52
N ALA A 5 30.53 19.52 -29.44
CA ALA A 5 30.43 18.83 -28.16
C ALA A 5 29.17 17.93 -28.20
N ALA A 6 29.36 16.63 -28.41
CA ALA A 6 28.30 15.64 -28.27
C ALA A 6 28.03 15.41 -26.76
N ALA A 7 26.94 15.98 -26.25
CA ALA A 7 26.43 15.65 -24.93
C ALA A 7 25.83 14.24 -25.00
N LEU A 8 26.52 13.27 -24.42
CA LEU A 8 26.00 11.92 -24.17
C LEU A 8 24.89 12.01 -23.11
N LEU A 9 23.64 12.00 -23.55
CA LEU A 9 22.48 11.71 -22.73
C LEU A 9 22.53 10.23 -22.34
N LEU A 10 23.16 9.92 -21.21
CA LEU A 10 23.01 8.63 -20.58
C LEU A 10 21.57 8.53 -20.05
N PRO A 11 20.81 7.48 -20.37
CA PRO A 11 19.54 7.25 -19.71
C PRO A 11 19.82 6.99 -18.23
N TRP A 12 19.24 7.80 -17.37
CA TRP A 12 19.21 7.57 -15.94
C TRP A 12 18.31 6.35 -15.65
N CYS A 13 18.89 5.17 -15.79
CA CYS A 13 18.34 3.99 -15.16
C CYS A 13 18.56 4.16 -13.66
N ALA A 14 17.59 4.71 -12.96
CA ALA A 14 17.51 4.59 -11.51
C ALA A 14 17.34 3.10 -11.20
N GLY A 15 18.44 2.37 -11.15
CA GLY A 15 18.45 1.04 -10.56
C GLY A 15 18.07 1.19 -9.09
N ALA A 16 17.08 0.46 -8.64
CA ALA A 16 16.72 0.41 -7.23
C ALA A 16 18.00 0.17 -6.42
N ALA A 17 18.37 1.13 -5.57
CA ALA A 17 19.52 0.98 -4.71
C ALA A 17 19.32 -0.26 -3.82
N ALA A 18 20.36 -1.07 -3.66
CA ALA A 18 20.29 -2.19 -2.73
C ALA A 18 19.93 -1.64 -1.34
N PRO A 19 18.95 -2.26 -0.60
CA PRO A 19 18.51 -1.74 0.67
C PRO A 19 19.70 -1.61 1.62
N GLU A 20 19.87 -0.42 2.19
CA GLU A 20 20.92 -0.19 3.18
C GLU A 20 20.72 -1.10 4.40
N LYS A 21 21.83 -1.52 5.02
CA LYS A 21 21.80 -2.27 6.27
C LYS A 21 21.08 -1.43 7.33
N GLY A 22 19.82 -1.78 7.64
CA GLY A 22 19.00 -1.06 8.61
C GLY A 22 17.65 -0.54 8.09
N ALA A 23 17.35 -0.65 6.79
CA ALA A 23 16.03 -0.28 6.25
C ALA A 23 14.91 -1.11 6.89
N VAL A 24 13.89 -0.43 7.43
CA VAL A 24 12.77 -1.06 8.15
C VAL A 24 11.87 -1.82 7.17
N PRO A 25 11.63 -3.12 7.36
CA PRO A 25 10.65 -3.84 6.54
C PRO A 25 9.22 -3.39 6.87
N VAL A 26 8.49 -2.96 5.84
CA VAL A 26 7.13 -2.45 5.95
C VAL A 26 6.18 -3.31 5.12
N ILE A 27 5.02 -3.66 5.69
CA ILE A 27 3.87 -4.16 4.94
C ILE A 27 2.80 -3.07 4.97
N PHE A 28 2.23 -2.76 3.80
CA PHE A 28 1.18 -1.76 3.66
C PHE A 28 -0.17 -2.44 3.45
N GLU A 29 -1.14 -2.11 4.28
CA GLU A 29 -2.52 -2.60 4.24
C GLU A 29 -3.46 -1.43 3.89
N THR A 30 -4.27 -1.56 2.83
CA THR A 30 -5.01 -0.44 2.21
C THR A 30 -6.37 -0.87 1.69
N ASP A 31 -7.36 0.01 1.69
CA ASP A 31 -8.61 -0.11 0.95
C ASP A 31 -8.63 0.77 -0.33
N MET A 32 -7.45 0.90 -0.94
CA MET A 32 -7.16 1.67 -2.16
C MET A 32 -8.37 1.80 -3.10
N GLY A 33 -8.67 3.03 -3.51
CA GLY A 33 -9.70 3.32 -4.51
C GLY A 33 -10.89 4.15 -4.01
N ASN A 34 -11.00 4.40 -2.70
CA ASN A 34 -12.04 5.29 -2.15
C ASN A 34 -11.56 6.75 -2.17
N ASP A 35 -10.74 7.11 -1.20
CA ASP A 35 -10.08 8.40 -1.13
C ASP A 35 -8.65 8.29 -1.69
N ILE A 36 -8.11 9.39 -2.19
CA ILE A 36 -6.81 9.41 -2.87
C ILE A 36 -5.63 9.30 -1.91
N ASP A 37 -5.83 9.49 -0.63
CA ASP A 37 -4.80 9.46 0.41
C ASP A 37 -4.08 8.11 0.53
N ASP A 38 -4.74 6.99 0.23
CA ASP A 38 -4.09 5.68 0.10
C ASP A 38 -2.98 5.69 -0.96
N ALA A 39 -3.23 6.31 -2.11
CA ALA A 39 -2.25 6.42 -3.18
C ALA A 39 -1.11 7.36 -2.80
N LEU A 40 -1.40 8.45 -2.07
CA LEU A 40 -0.38 9.34 -1.51
C LEU A 40 0.46 8.65 -0.44
N ALA A 41 -0.16 7.82 0.40
CA ALA A 41 0.56 7.02 1.39
C ALA A 41 1.50 6.03 0.72
N LEU A 42 1.07 5.39 -0.37
CA LEU A 42 1.90 4.47 -1.14
C LEU A 42 3.06 5.22 -1.84
N ASP A 43 2.82 6.43 -2.39
CA ASP A 43 3.88 7.30 -2.93
C ASP A 43 4.93 7.63 -1.86
N LEU A 44 4.49 7.99 -0.66
CA LEU A 44 5.39 8.28 0.46
C LEU A 44 6.26 7.06 0.82
N LEU A 45 5.69 5.85 0.77
CA LEU A 45 6.45 4.62 1.01
C LEU A 45 7.52 4.40 -0.07
N TYR A 46 7.23 4.65 -1.36
CA TYR A 46 8.26 4.58 -2.41
C TYR A 46 9.37 5.61 -2.17
N LYS A 47 9.05 6.85 -1.77
CA LYS A 47 10.06 7.85 -1.42
C LYS A 47 10.92 7.40 -0.24
N GLY A 48 10.30 6.74 0.74
CA GLY A 48 11.02 6.13 1.86
C GLY A 48 11.97 5.00 1.43
N MET A 49 11.60 4.23 0.38
CA MET A 49 12.47 3.23 -0.24
C MET A 49 13.62 3.87 -0.99
N ASP A 50 13.34 4.89 -1.82
CA ASP A 50 14.36 5.64 -2.57
C ASP A 50 15.40 6.26 -1.64
N ALA A 51 14.97 6.70 -0.45
CA ALA A 51 15.83 7.25 0.59
C ALA A 51 16.56 6.17 1.45
N GLY A 52 16.31 4.88 1.21
CA GLY A 52 16.93 3.79 1.97
C GLY A 52 16.41 3.62 3.40
N HIS A 53 15.35 4.33 3.81
CA HIS A 53 14.81 4.27 5.17
C HIS A 53 13.94 3.05 5.42
N ILE A 54 13.20 2.60 4.42
CA ILE A 54 12.29 1.46 4.51
C ILE A 54 12.50 0.49 3.35
N ARG A 55 11.96 -0.69 3.52
CA ARG A 55 11.79 -1.69 2.48
C ARG A 55 10.33 -2.15 2.48
N LEU A 56 9.56 -1.72 1.50
CA LEU A 56 8.18 -2.17 1.32
C LEU A 56 8.20 -3.62 0.82
N ILE A 57 7.86 -4.54 1.70
CA ILE A 57 7.97 -5.98 1.44
C ILE A 57 6.67 -6.60 0.93
N GLY A 58 5.55 -5.87 0.98
CA GLY A 58 4.27 -6.30 0.44
C GLY A 58 3.18 -5.26 0.62
N VAL A 59 2.18 -5.30 -0.27
CA VAL A 59 0.96 -4.49 -0.21
C VAL A 59 -0.24 -5.43 -0.12
N SER A 60 -1.12 -5.23 0.85
CA SER A 60 -2.32 -6.04 1.06
C SER A 60 -3.55 -5.18 0.85
N LEU A 61 -4.39 -5.58 -0.11
CA LEU A 61 -5.66 -4.90 -0.41
C LEU A 61 -6.79 -5.56 0.37
N ASN A 62 -7.46 -4.79 1.23
CA ASN A 62 -8.56 -5.26 2.08
C ASN A 62 -9.95 -4.83 1.61
N LYS A 63 -10.03 -4.22 0.43
CA LYS A 63 -11.27 -3.89 -0.28
C LYS A 63 -11.48 -4.84 -1.46
N ARG A 64 -12.73 -5.21 -1.73
CA ARG A 64 -13.09 -6.02 -2.90
C ARG A 64 -13.09 -5.18 -4.17
N SER A 65 -11.93 -5.07 -4.82
CA SER A 65 -11.76 -4.37 -6.09
C SER A 65 -10.57 -4.94 -6.86
N SER A 66 -10.84 -5.57 -8.00
CA SER A 66 -9.77 -6.04 -8.90
C SER A 66 -9.02 -4.88 -9.56
N THR A 67 -9.71 -3.76 -9.82
CA THR A 67 -9.08 -2.57 -10.41
C THR A 67 -8.18 -1.85 -9.43
N SER A 68 -8.48 -1.88 -8.12
CA SER A 68 -7.56 -1.38 -7.09
C SER A 68 -6.28 -2.22 -7.01
N PHE A 69 -6.39 -3.57 -7.17
CA PHE A 69 -5.21 -4.42 -7.31
C PHE A 69 -4.37 -4.03 -8.53
N GLU A 70 -5.01 -3.83 -9.69
CA GLU A 70 -4.35 -3.41 -10.92
C GLU A 70 -3.71 -2.02 -10.79
N PHE A 71 -4.35 -1.11 -10.06
CA PHE A 71 -3.81 0.22 -9.80
C PHE A 71 -2.56 0.16 -8.89
N ILE A 72 -2.56 -0.68 -7.86
CA ILE A 72 -1.36 -0.91 -7.02
C ILE A 72 -0.21 -1.48 -7.86
N ASP A 73 -0.48 -2.44 -8.76
CA ASP A 73 0.55 -2.98 -9.66
C ASP A 73 1.06 -1.92 -10.66
N LEU A 74 0.16 -1.07 -11.15
CA LEU A 74 0.51 0.08 -11.98
C LEU A 74 1.45 1.03 -11.23
N MET A 75 1.11 1.39 -9.97
CA MET A 75 1.94 2.25 -9.12
C MET A 75 3.31 1.61 -8.85
N ASN A 76 3.34 0.35 -8.42
CA ASN A 76 4.60 -0.38 -8.22
C ASN A 76 5.47 -0.36 -9.48
N THR A 77 4.86 -0.60 -10.64
CA THR A 77 5.57 -0.61 -11.94
C THR A 77 6.10 0.77 -12.33
N TRP A 78 5.28 1.80 -12.13
CA TRP A 78 5.64 3.20 -12.42
C TRP A 78 6.84 3.67 -11.60
N TYR A 79 6.85 3.35 -10.30
CA TYR A 79 7.93 3.72 -9.38
C TYR A 79 9.16 2.81 -9.46
N GLY A 80 9.17 1.80 -10.35
CA GLY A 80 10.33 0.92 -10.57
C GLY A 80 10.42 -0.24 -9.59
N TYR A 81 9.33 -0.58 -8.89
CA TYR A 81 9.23 -1.66 -7.91
C TYR A 81 8.23 -2.76 -8.30
N PRO A 82 8.27 -3.30 -9.53
CA PRO A 82 7.25 -4.23 -10.04
C PRO A 82 7.16 -5.55 -9.25
N ASP A 83 8.21 -5.89 -8.52
CA ASP A 83 8.31 -7.18 -7.81
C ASP A 83 7.72 -7.15 -6.40
N ILE A 84 7.28 -5.98 -5.88
CA ILE A 84 6.64 -5.92 -4.57
C ILE A 84 5.36 -6.78 -4.60
N PRO A 85 5.24 -7.80 -3.74
CA PRO A 85 4.05 -8.66 -3.68
C PRO A 85 2.79 -7.85 -3.40
N ILE A 86 1.69 -8.21 -4.08
CA ILE A 86 0.37 -7.62 -3.84
C ILE A 86 -0.59 -8.75 -3.51
N ALA A 87 -1.22 -8.68 -2.35
CA ALA A 87 -2.25 -9.60 -1.94
C ALA A 87 -3.65 -9.00 -2.08
N TYR A 88 -4.60 -9.82 -2.46
CA TYR A 88 -6.00 -9.47 -2.60
C TYR A 88 -6.88 -10.69 -2.40
N THR A 89 -8.07 -10.51 -1.88
CA THR A 89 -9.09 -11.54 -1.85
C THR A 89 -10.45 -11.03 -2.31
N PRO A 90 -11.15 -11.74 -3.21
CA PRO A 90 -12.51 -11.39 -3.60
C PRO A 90 -13.53 -11.47 -2.44
N ARG A 91 -13.14 -12.05 -1.30
CA ARG A 91 -13.94 -12.12 -0.07
C ARG A 91 -13.78 -10.91 0.84
N ALA A 92 -12.91 -9.96 0.47
CA ALA A 92 -12.76 -8.69 1.19
C ALA A 92 -14.06 -7.87 1.20
N VAL A 93 -14.09 -6.83 2.02
CA VAL A 93 -15.23 -5.92 2.12
C VAL A 93 -15.63 -5.36 0.75
N ASP A 94 -16.91 -5.50 0.40
CA ASP A 94 -17.50 -4.90 -0.79
C ASP A 94 -17.95 -3.48 -0.46
N ASN A 95 -17.11 -2.53 -0.78
CA ASN A 95 -17.41 -1.12 -0.64
C ASN A 95 -17.38 -0.46 -2.04
N LYS A 96 -18.52 0.09 -2.46
CA LYS A 96 -18.74 0.64 -3.81
C LYS A 96 -18.79 2.17 -3.85
N ASP A 97 -18.31 2.86 -2.82
CA ASP A 97 -18.54 4.31 -2.70
C ASP A 97 -17.89 5.09 -3.85
N ARG A 98 -16.61 5.17 -3.90
CA ARG A 98 -15.86 5.86 -4.96
C ARG A 98 -14.84 4.93 -5.56
N ASP A 99 -14.44 5.17 -6.78
CA ASP A 99 -13.42 4.39 -7.46
C ASP A 99 -12.67 5.23 -8.49
N TYR A 100 -11.55 5.82 -8.07
CA TYR A 100 -10.64 6.48 -8.98
C TYR A 100 -9.70 5.48 -9.70
N THR A 101 -9.63 4.23 -9.26
CA THR A 101 -8.68 3.27 -9.82
C THR A 101 -9.11 2.75 -11.19
N THR A 102 -10.40 2.50 -11.38
CA THR A 102 -10.93 2.03 -12.66
C THR A 102 -10.65 3.01 -13.80
N PRO A 103 -11.04 4.29 -13.73
CA PRO A 103 -10.78 5.22 -14.84
C PRO A 103 -9.28 5.37 -15.14
N VAL A 104 -8.39 5.35 -14.12
CA VAL A 104 -6.95 5.44 -14.36
C VAL A 104 -6.40 4.19 -15.04
N CYS A 105 -6.85 2.99 -14.61
CA CYS A 105 -6.43 1.73 -15.21
C CYS A 105 -6.90 1.57 -16.66
N GLU A 106 -8.00 2.24 -17.06
CA GLU A 106 -8.59 2.19 -18.39
C GLU A 106 -8.02 3.25 -19.36
N LEU A 107 -7.21 4.19 -18.88
CA LEU A 107 -6.58 5.20 -19.72
C LEU A 107 -5.74 4.56 -20.83
N LYS A 108 -5.88 5.13 -22.03
CA LYS A 108 -5.17 4.68 -23.24
C LYS A 108 -4.31 5.80 -23.80
N ALA A 109 -3.15 5.42 -24.29
CA ALA A 109 -2.30 6.26 -25.11
C ALA A 109 -2.92 6.46 -26.52
N SER A 110 -2.35 7.36 -27.30
CA SER A 110 -2.81 7.67 -28.67
C SER A 110 -2.79 6.47 -29.62
N ASP A 111 -1.97 5.46 -29.34
CA ASP A 111 -1.88 4.21 -30.10
C ASP A 111 -2.92 3.13 -29.63
N GLY A 112 -3.79 3.47 -28.70
CA GLY A 112 -4.84 2.61 -28.16
C GLY A 112 -4.38 1.60 -27.10
N LYS A 113 -3.08 1.56 -26.77
CA LYS A 113 -2.57 0.70 -25.68
C LYS A 113 -2.83 1.33 -24.31
N PRO A 114 -2.78 0.54 -23.23
CA PRO A 114 -2.84 1.09 -21.87
C PRO A 114 -1.81 2.20 -21.69
N LEU A 115 -2.24 3.33 -21.11
CA LEU A 115 -1.36 4.48 -20.86
C LEU A 115 -0.26 4.12 -19.85
N PHE A 116 -0.62 3.36 -18.82
CA PHE A 116 0.31 2.93 -17.79
C PHE A 116 0.58 1.42 -17.89
N LYS A 117 1.84 1.04 -17.74
CA LYS A 117 2.26 -0.36 -17.74
C LYS A 117 1.88 -1.03 -16.42
N ARG A 118 1.61 -2.32 -16.51
CA ARG A 118 1.42 -3.24 -15.39
C ARG A 118 2.37 -4.42 -15.54
N SER A 119 2.87 -4.94 -14.44
CA SER A 119 3.79 -6.08 -14.46
C SER A 119 3.07 -7.41 -14.33
N ARG A 120 1.89 -7.40 -13.68
CA ARG A 120 1.10 -8.60 -13.37
C ARG A 120 -0.05 -8.80 -14.33
N LYS A 121 -0.40 -10.07 -14.50
CA LYS A 121 -1.64 -10.42 -15.21
C LYS A 121 -2.85 -10.19 -14.29
N PRO A 122 -3.98 -9.73 -14.83
CA PRO A 122 -5.22 -9.69 -14.07
C PRO A 122 -5.52 -11.04 -13.42
N GLY A 123 -5.92 -11.04 -12.15
CA GLY A 123 -6.21 -12.26 -11.40
C GLY A 123 -5.01 -13.01 -10.81
N SER A 124 -3.79 -12.49 -10.94
CA SER A 124 -2.56 -13.11 -10.41
C SER A 124 -2.23 -12.66 -8.97
N TRP A 125 -3.23 -12.48 -8.12
CA TRP A 125 -3.05 -12.09 -6.72
C TRP A 125 -2.74 -13.29 -5.82
N GLU A 126 -2.01 -13.01 -4.75
CA GLU A 126 -1.78 -13.92 -3.63
C GLU A 126 -2.88 -13.72 -2.56
N ASP A 127 -3.21 -14.77 -1.80
CA ASP A 127 -4.11 -14.63 -0.65
C ASP A 127 -3.44 -13.77 0.44
N PRO A 128 -4.13 -12.81 1.07
CA PRO A 128 -3.54 -11.92 2.06
C PRO A 128 -2.92 -12.65 3.26
N VAL A 129 -3.58 -13.68 3.79
CA VAL A 129 -3.05 -14.43 4.93
C VAL A 129 -1.79 -15.19 4.54
N ALA A 130 -1.79 -15.83 3.37
CA ALA A 130 -0.62 -16.54 2.85
C ALA A 130 0.56 -15.58 2.65
N MET A 131 0.32 -14.40 2.05
CA MET A 131 1.35 -13.37 1.88
C MET A 131 1.91 -12.89 3.23
N TYR A 132 1.04 -12.54 4.18
CA TYR A 132 1.49 -12.09 5.50
C TYR A 132 2.36 -13.14 6.19
N ARG A 133 1.90 -14.38 6.23
CA ARG A 133 2.64 -15.48 6.88
C ARG A 133 4.00 -15.69 6.25
N ARG A 134 4.07 -15.73 4.93
CA ARG A 134 5.32 -15.88 4.17
C ARG A 134 6.28 -14.71 4.42
N LEU A 135 5.79 -13.48 4.33
CA LEU A 135 6.62 -12.29 4.52
C LEU A 135 7.12 -12.17 5.96
N LEU A 136 6.25 -12.38 6.95
CA LEU A 136 6.62 -12.29 8.36
C LEU A 136 7.63 -13.38 8.74
N ALA A 137 7.41 -14.63 8.33
CA ALA A 137 8.33 -15.74 8.63
C ALA A 137 9.76 -15.46 8.14
N ALA A 138 9.90 -14.80 6.99
CA ALA A 138 11.19 -14.46 6.39
C ALA A 138 11.93 -13.29 7.05
N GLN A 139 11.30 -12.52 7.95
CA GLN A 139 11.95 -11.36 8.58
C GLN A 139 12.56 -11.72 9.94
N PRO A 140 13.54 -10.93 10.42
CA PRO A 140 14.01 -11.00 11.80
C PRO A 140 12.87 -10.78 12.81
N ASP A 141 13.03 -11.30 14.03
CA ASP A 141 12.06 -11.07 15.09
C ASP A 141 11.98 -9.57 15.45
N ASN A 142 10.79 -9.10 15.79
CA ASN A 142 10.51 -7.72 16.22
C ASN A 142 11.04 -6.64 15.24
N SER A 143 10.93 -6.88 13.93
CA SER A 143 11.49 -5.98 12.91
C SER A 143 10.44 -5.33 12.00
N VAL A 144 9.33 -6.01 11.72
CA VAL A 144 8.35 -5.58 10.73
C VAL A 144 7.42 -4.51 11.27
N VAL A 145 7.22 -3.45 10.52
CA VAL A 145 6.15 -2.48 10.75
C VAL A 145 5.01 -2.76 9.77
N VAL A 146 3.79 -2.85 10.29
CA VAL A 146 2.60 -2.93 9.43
C VAL A 146 1.89 -1.58 9.47
N VAL A 147 1.78 -0.94 8.32
CA VAL A 147 1.03 0.31 8.14
C VAL A 147 -0.33 -0.05 7.56
N SER A 148 -1.40 0.22 8.30
CA SER A 148 -2.78 -0.08 7.90
C SER A 148 -3.57 1.21 7.81
N VAL A 149 -4.09 1.50 6.62
CA VAL A 149 -4.90 2.70 6.34
C VAL A 149 -6.33 2.37 5.89
N GLY A 150 -6.66 1.08 5.79
CA GLY A 150 -7.99 0.59 5.39
C GLY A 150 -8.65 -0.29 6.44
N PHE A 151 -9.45 -1.26 5.98
CA PHE A 151 -10.26 -2.16 6.82
C PHE A 151 -9.39 -3.23 7.52
N SER A 152 -9.88 -3.74 8.65
CA SER A 152 -9.11 -4.71 9.46
C SER A 152 -9.28 -6.18 9.03
N GLY A 153 -9.99 -6.47 7.94
CA GLY A 153 -10.39 -7.83 7.56
C GLY A 153 -9.23 -8.80 7.40
N ASN A 154 -8.21 -8.42 6.63
CA ASN A 154 -7.03 -9.26 6.40
C ASN A 154 -6.20 -9.46 7.68
N LEU A 155 -6.07 -8.42 8.51
CA LEU A 155 -5.35 -8.49 9.78
C LEU A 155 -6.06 -9.41 10.78
N ALA A 156 -7.39 -9.32 10.87
CA ALA A 156 -8.20 -10.21 11.70
C ALA A 156 -8.12 -11.68 11.23
N ALA A 157 -8.09 -11.89 9.90
CA ALA A 157 -7.92 -13.21 9.31
C ALA A 157 -6.51 -13.78 9.59
N LEU A 158 -5.47 -12.94 9.49
CA LEU A 158 -4.11 -13.32 9.87
C LEU A 158 -4.04 -13.79 11.33
N LEU A 159 -4.59 -13.00 12.27
CA LEU A 159 -4.57 -13.37 13.69
C LEU A 159 -5.33 -14.68 13.99
N ALA A 160 -6.32 -15.01 13.16
CA ALA A 160 -7.10 -16.25 13.29
C ALA A 160 -6.48 -17.46 12.57
N SER A 161 -5.40 -17.29 11.83
CA SER A 161 -4.79 -18.37 11.05
C SER A 161 -4.02 -19.35 11.93
N ASP A 162 -4.11 -20.63 11.58
CA ASP A 162 -3.32 -21.69 12.18
C ASP A 162 -1.89 -21.72 11.63
N GLY A 163 -1.03 -22.54 12.23
CA GLY A 163 0.29 -22.88 11.68
C GLY A 163 0.14 -23.61 10.33
N ASP A 164 1.14 -23.44 9.47
CA ASP A 164 1.21 -24.03 8.12
C ASP A 164 2.64 -24.45 7.76
N ASP A 165 2.86 -24.88 6.52
CA ASP A 165 4.18 -25.28 6.01
C ASP A 165 5.22 -24.14 5.99
N VAL A 166 4.76 -22.88 5.99
CA VAL A 166 5.63 -21.68 6.04
C VAL A 166 6.11 -21.44 7.46
N SER A 167 5.25 -21.66 8.46
CA SER A 167 5.57 -21.48 9.87
C SER A 167 4.63 -22.31 10.75
N PRO A 168 5.16 -23.07 11.73
CA PRO A 168 4.31 -23.78 12.68
C PRO A 168 3.57 -22.87 13.67
N LEU A 169 3.93 -21.58 13.73
CA LEU A 169 3.29 -20.62 14.62
C LEU A 169 1.89 -20.26 14.08
N THR A 170 0.92 -20.12 14.97
CA THR A 170 -0.35 -19.47 14.64
C THR A 170 -0.10 -18.04 14.15
N GLY A 171 -1.06 -17.44 13.43
CA GLY A 171 -0.92 -16.05 12.97
C GLY A 171 -0.68 -15.07 14.11
N ARG A 172 -1.35 -15.29 15.26
CA ARG A 172 -1.15 -14.47 16.46
C ARG A 172 0.25 -14.58 17.03
N GLU A 173 0.80 -15.80 17.13
CA GLU A 173 2.18 -16.03 17.60
C GLU A 173 3.21 -15.46 16.63
N LEU A 174 2.96 -15.61 15.32
CA LEU A 174 3.82 -15.07 14.27
C LEU A 174 3.86 -13.53 14.32
N VAL A 175 2.70 -12.88 14.48
CA VAL A 175 2.60 -11.43 14.68
C VAL A 175 3.34 -11.02 15.95
N ALA A 176 3.09 -11.67 17.09
CA ALA A 176 3.77 -11.37 18.36
C ALA A 176 5.29 -11.43 18.24
N ARG A 177 5.80 -12.37 17.44
CA ARG A 177 7.23 -12.59 17.25
C ARG A 177 7.87 -11.62 16.28
N LYS A 178 7.19 -11.32 15.15
CA LYS A 178 7.79 -10.65 13.98
C LYS A 178 7.48 -9.16 13.88
N VAL A 179 6.27 -8.77 14.30
CA VAL A 179 5.80 -7.39 14.15
C VAL A 179 6.26 -6.53 15.32
N LYS A 180 7.00 -5.49 14.99
CA LYS A 180 7.48 -4.49 15.95
C LYS A 180 6.34 -3.62 16.47
N TYR A 181 5.50 -3.12 15.56
CA TYR A 181 4.26 -2.41 15.86
C TYR A 181 3.40 -2.27 14.61
N PHE A 182 2.12 -1.98 14.84
CA PHE A 182 1.17 -1.55 13.81
C PHE A 182 1.01 -0.03 13.87
N SER A 183 1.06 0.64 12.72
CA SER A 183 0.63 2.03 12.55
C SER A 183 -0.73 2.00 11.85
N VAL A 184 -1.80 2.39 12.55
CA VAL A 184 -3.17 2.15 12.07
C VAL A 184 -3.95 3.46 12.02
N MET A 185 -4.47 3.80 10.83
CA MET A 185 -5.50 4.83 10.68
C MET A 185 -6.87 4.22 11.02
N ALA A 186 -7.36 4.51 12.19
CA ALA A 186 -8.66 4.01 12.63
C ALA A 186 -9.23 4.83 13.80
N GLY A 187 -10.54 4.86 13.87
CA GLY A 187 -11.28 5.43 14.98
C GLY A 187 -11.43 6.96 14.94
N SER A 188 -12.29 7.44 15.84
CA SER A 188 -12.53 8.86 16.07
C SER A 188 -12.73 9.07 17.57
N PHE A 189 -11.82 9.84 18.18
CA PHE A 189 -11.75 10.04 19.62
C PHE A 189 -12.06 11.48 20.05
N GLY A 190 -12.40 12.35 19.09
CA GLY A 190 -12.75 13.73 19.33
C GLY A 190 -14.06 13.89 20.13
N VAL A 191 -14.35 15.15 20.52
CA VAL A 191 -15.58 15.51 21.28
C VAL A 191 -16.85 15.14 20.51
N LYS A 192 -16.87 15.36 19.19
CA LYS A 192 -17.96 14.89 18.33
C LYS A 192 -17.69 13.43 17.96
N LYS A 193 -18.45 12.52 18.54
CA LYS A 193 -18.38 11.10 18.18
C LYS A 193 -18.78 10.92 16.72
N ARG A 194 -17.92 10.22 15.98
CA ARG A 194 -18.12 9.87 14.58
C ARG A 194 -17.94 8.37 14.41
N ALA A 195 -18.80 7.77 13.63
CA ALA A 195 -18.56 6.42 13.12
C ALA A 195 -17.44 6.52 12.09
N GLU A 196 -16.22 6.07 12.46
CA GLU A 196 -15.05 6.18 11.60
C GLU A 196 -15.11 5.10 10.52
N TYR A 197 -14.77 5.48 9.29
CA TYR A 197 -15.05 4.72 8.08
C TYR A 197 -14.38 3.34 8.06
N ASN A 198 -13.09 3.24 8.39
CA ASN A 198 -12.36 1.98 8.37
C ASN A 198 -12.89 0.99 9.42
N VAL A 199 -13.45 1.50 10.51
CA VAL A 199 -14.04 0.67 11.58
C VAL A 199 -15.44 0.22 11.20
N ILE A 200 -16.32 1.13 10.71
CA ILE A 200 -17.73 0.78 10.48
C ILE A 200 -17.95 -0.14 9.30
N ASN A 201 -17.07 -0.14 8.32
CA ASN A 201 -17.19 -1.02 7.15
C ASN A 201 -16.88 -2.49 7.47
N ASP A 202 -16.15 -2.77 8.58
CA ASP A 202 -15.91 -4.14 9.05
C ASP A 202 -15.78 -4.19 10.58
N ILE A 203 -16.86 -3.93 11.28
CA ILE A 203 -16.89 -3.93 12.76
C ILE A 203 -16.41 -5.25 13.36
N PRO A 204 -16.85 -6.44 12.88
CA PRO A 204 -16.37 -7.69 13.44
C PRO A 204 -14.86 -7.86 13.35
N ALA A 205 -14.28 -7.55 12.18
CA ALA A 205 -12.83 -7.65 11.99
C ALA A 205 -12.06 -6.61 12.82
N ALA A 206 -12.54 -5.36 12.87
CA ALA A 206 -11.94 -4.33 13.69
C ALA A 206 -11.93 -4.73 15.17
N ARG A 207 -13.08 -5.23 15.69
CA ARG A 207 -13.15 -5.74 17.08
C ARG A 207 -12.14 -6.85 17.34
N LYS A 208 -12.07 -7.83 16.45
CA LYS A 208 -11.14 -8.96 16.59
C LYS A 208 -9.68 -8.46 16.57
N PHE A 209 -9.32 -7.66 15.57
CA PHE A 209 -7.97 -7.13 15.46
C PHE A 209 -7.55 -6.35 16.70
N PHE A 210 -8.33 -5.37 17.14
CA PHE A 210 -7.99 -4.53 18.29
C PHE A 210 -8.01 -5.27 19.64
N ALA A 211 -8.84 -6.31 19.77
CA ALA A 211 -8.91 -7.10 20.99
C ALA A 211 -7.80 -8.16 21.09
N GLU A 212 -7.37 -8.71 19.97
CA GLU A 212 -6.50 -9.89 19.95
C GLU A 212 -5.07 -9.59 19.46
N CYS A 213 -4.80 -8.39 18.92
CA CYS A 213 -3.47 -8.03 18.43
C CYS A 213 -2.44 -8.08 19.55
N PRO A 214 -1.39 -8.92 19.43
CA PRO A 214 -0.40 -9.09 20.49
C PRO A 214 0.73 -8.06 20.46
N SER A 215 0.84 -7.29 19.38
CA SER A 215 1.90 -6.29 19.19
C SER A 215 1.37 -4.88 19.45
N PRO A 216 2.22 -3.91 19.79
CA PRO A 216 1.82 -2.53 20.00
C PRO A 216 1.09 -1.94 18.77
N ILE A 217 0.05 -1.15 19.03
CA ILE A 217 -0.69 -0.41 18.00
C ILE A 217 -0.53 1.09 18.25
N VAL A 218 -0.05 1.81 17.25
CA VAL A 218 -0.03 3.28 17.20
C VAL A 218 -1.22 3.72 16.34
N LEU A 219 -2.18 4.41 16.96
CA LEU A 219 -3.38 4.89 16.28
C LEU A 219 -3.18 6.32 15.76
N THR A 220 -3.52 6.53 14.49
CA THR A 220 -3.69 7.84 13.88
C THR A 220 -5.18 8.02 13.53
N PRO A 221 -5.99 8.57 14.47
CA PRO A 221 -7.43 8.66 14.28
C PRO A 221 -7.81 9.72 13.24
N PHE A 222 -9.10 9.70 12.84
CA PHE A 222 -9.66 10.62 11.87
C PHE A 222 -9.30 12.10 12.14
N GLU A 223 -9.28 12.51 13.40
CA GLU A 223 -8.98 13.91 13.78
C GLU A 223 -7.55 14.32 13.45
N ILE A 224 -6.62 13.37 13.47
CA ILE A 224 -5.21 13.60 13.08
C ILE A 224 -5.12 13.67 11.55
N GLY A 225 -5.64 12.68 10.83
CA GLY A 225 -5.60 12.62 9.37
C GLY A 225 -6.21 13.87 8.73
N LYS A 226 -7.33 14.34 9.25
CA LYS A 226 -7.99 15.57 8.78
C LYS A 226 -7.11 16.84 8.88
N GLN A 227 -6.12 16.84 9.76
CA GLN A 227 -5.23 18.01 9.94
C GLN A 227 -3.99 17.93 9.04
N VAL A 228 -3.66 16.75 8.53
CA VAL A 228 -2.53 16.54 7.61
C VAL A 228 -3.06 16.62 6.19
N VAL A 229 -3.16 17.85 5.68
CA VAL A 229 -3.69 18.11 4.34
C VAL A 229 -2.56 18.11 3.33
N TYR A 230 -2.70 17.29 2.27
CA TYR A 230 -1.78 17.34 1.14
C TYR A 230 -2.07 18.60 0.29
N PRO A 231 -1.06 19.44 -0.03
CA PRO A 231 -1.28 20.69 -0.78
C PRO A 231 -1.74 20.38 -2.21
N GLY A 232 -2.96 20.78 -2.58
CA GLY A 232 -3.53 20.52 -3.92
C GLY A 232 -2.66 21.03 -5.07
N ARG A 233 -1.96 22.17 -4.90
CA ARG A 233 -1.03 22.68 -5.92
C ARG A 233 0.16 21.73 -6.18
N SER A 234 0.58 20.94 -5.17
CA SER A 234 1.67 19.99 -5.27
C SER A 234 1.37 18.92 -6.34
N ILE A 235 0.10 18.57 -6.53
CA ILE A 235 -0.31 17.63 -7.59
C ILE A 235 0.02 18.19 -8.98
N ALA A 236 -0.15 19.49 -9.19
CA ALA A 236 0.13 20.11 -10.49
C ALA A 236 1.61 20.46 -10.67
N GLU A 237 2.30 20.83 -9.59
CA GLU A 237 3.67 21.34 -9.63
C GLU A 237 4.70 20.22 -9.44
N ASP A 238 4.55 19.37 -8.41
CA ASP A 238 5.58 18.41 -8.04
C ASP A 238 5.49 17.11 -8.88
N PHE A 239 4.34 16.80 -9.47
CA PHE A 239 4.16 15.66 -10.38
C PHE A 239 4.16 16.06 -11.87
N GLY A 240 4.30 17.36 -12.19
CA GLY A 240 4.25 17.91 -13.55
C GLY A 240 5.46 17.58 -14.44
N TRP A 241 6.45 16.86 -13.93
CA TRP A 241 7.62 16.43 -14.69
C TRP A 241 7.30 15.33 -15.73
N ALA A 242 6.18 14.63 -15.58
CA ALA A 242 5.69 13.65 -16.53
C ALA A 242 4.42 14.19 -17.20
N GLU A 243 4.28 14.01 -18.51
CA GLU A 243 3.08 14.38 -19.27
C GLU A 243 1.83 13.71 -18.69
N HIS A 244 1.95 12.45 -18.29
CA HIS A 244 0.95 11.70 -17.55
C HIS A 244 1.61 11.07 -16.32
N HIS A 245 1.12 11.40 -15.15
CA HIS A 245 1.55 10.79 -13.89
C HIS A 245 0.36 10.08 -13.24
N PRO A 246 0.47 8.81 -12.79
CA PRO A 246 -0.67 8.06 -12.24
C PRO A 246 -1.39 8.79 -11.11
N MET A 247 -0.63 9.49 -10.25
CA MET A 247 -1.19 10.29 -9.17
C MET A 247 -2.04 11.46 -9.68
N VAL A 248 -1.56 12.16 -10.71
CA VAL A 248 -2.29 13.28 -11.33
C VAL A 248 -3.58 12.79 -11.99
N GLU A 249 -3.52 11.68 -12.71
CA GLU A 249 -4.70 11.10 -13.34
C GLU A 249 -5.71 10.59 -12.29
N ALA A 250 -5.23 10.05 -11.16
CA ALA A 250 -6.09 9.65 -10.04
C ALA A 250 -6.79 10.83 -9.36
N TYR A 251 -6.15 11.99 -9.30
CA TYR A 251 -6.78 13.21 -8.79
C TYR A 251 -7.81 13.82 -9.74
N LYS A 252 -7.73 13.51 -11.05
CA LYS A 252 -8.70 13.98 -12.06
C LYS A 252 -9.92 13.09 -12.15
N ALA A 253 -9.82 11.83 -11.71
CA ALA A 253 -10.88 10.81 -11.80
C ALA A 253 -11.92 10.97 -10.70
#